data_ca1aa9f5b50b5ec0b37101c3a315c8d4
#
_entry.id   ca1aa9f5b50b5ec0b37101c3a315c8d4
#
_cell.length_a   1.000
_cell.length_b   1.000
_cell.length_c   1.000
_cell.angle_alpha   90.00
_cell.angle_beta   90.00
_cell.angle_gamma   90.00
#
_symmetry.space_group_name_H-M   'P 1'
#
loop_
_entity.id
_entity.type
_entity.pdbx_description
1 polymer ?
#
loop_
_entity_poly.entity_id
_entity_poly.type
_entity_poly.pdbx_seq_one_letter_code
_entity_poly.pdbx_strand_id
1 'polypeptide(L)'
;YFYTASSGIENFPSYVSFGLVDDVQISYCDSRTNENIPKQDWMDELSSEHPTYWMEETETCRDKQQILKGNLEIAKKRFSQTEGVHVFQQMYGCEWDEETGEVKGYDQFGYDGEDLITLDSNTQQWVTPRTQTVNTANRWNNDRTIKEHEEKFYLTQTCVEWLKKYVNY
;
A
#
# COMPACT_ATOMS: atom_id res chain seq x y z
N TYR A 1 -3.17 -4.05 2.58
CA TYR A 1 -1.89 -3.50 3.06
C TYR A 1 -2.03 -2.04 3.42
N PHE A 2 -1.39 -1.67 4.50
CA PHE A 2 -1.32 -0.29 4.98
C PHE A 2 0.14 0.12 5.08
N TYR A 3 0.43 1.31 4.54
CA TYR A 3 1.77 1.89 4.53
C TYR A 3 1.71 3.29 5.10
N THR A 4 2.60 3.63 6.02
CA THR A 4 2.65 4.95 6.65
C THR A 4 4.09 5.45 6.68
N ALA A 5 4.33 6.61 6.07
CA ALA A 5 5.56 7.38 6.24
C ALA A 5 5.26 8.62 7.07
N SER A 6 6.10 8.92 8.04
CA SER A 6 5.91 10.06 8.95
C SER A 6 7.20 10.83 9.19
N SER A 7 7.06 12.10 9.54
CA SER A 7 8.15 12.97 9.93
C SER A 7 7.81 13.73 11.22
N GLY A 8 8.81 14.07 12.00
CA GLY A 8 8.65 14.88 13.20
C GLY A 8 8.09 14.16 14.43
N ILE A 9 7.88 12.85 14.40
CA ILE A 9 7.40 12.07 15.54
C ILE A 9 8.59 11.39 16.23
N GLU A 10 8.88 11.81 17.46
CA GLU A 10 9.94 11.19 18.27
C GLU A 10 9.55 9.76 18.70
N ASN A 11 10.54 8.86 18.77
CA ASN A 11 10.38 7.49 19.23
C ASN A 11 9.37 6.63 18.43
N PHE A 12 9.01 7.07 17.23
CA PHE A 12 8.16 6.32 16.30
C PHE A 12 8.92 6.06 15.00
N PRO A 13 8.80 4.86 14.41
CA PRO A 13 9.47 4.58 13.13
C PRO A 13 9.00 5.54 12.04
N SER A 14 9.93 6.03 11.22
CA SER A 14 9.60 6.93 10.10
C SER A 14 8.83 6.23 8.99
N TYR A 15 8.78 4.91 9.00
CA TYR A 15 7.97 4.10 8.10
C TYR A 15 7.47 2.86 8.83
N VAL A 16 6.19 2.54 8.63
CA VAL A 16 5.53 1.33 9.12
C VAL A 16 4.63 0.79 8.03
N SER A 17 4.65 -0.53 7.85
CA SER A 17 3.69 -1.22 6.99
C SER A 17 3.20 -2.51 7.63
N PHE A 18 1.98 -2.90 7.31
CA PHE A 18 1.41 -4.16 7.75
C PHE A 18 0.38 -4.67 6.76
N GLY A 19 0.23 -5.99 6.72
CA GLY A 19 -0.78 -6.66 5.92
C GLY A 19 -1.87 -7.24 6.79
N LEU A 20 -3.11 -7.19 6.30
CA LEU A 20 -4.29 -7.79 6.93
C LEU A 20 -5.00 -8.71 5.95
N VAL A 21 -5.56 -9.79 6.46
CA VAL A 21 -6.55 -10.64 5.78
C VAL A 21 -7.76 -10.77 6.69
N ASP A 22 -8.92 -10.27 6.26
CA ASP A 22 -10.15 -10.23 7.07
C ASP A 22 -9.92 -9.66 8.48
N ASP A 23 -9.24 -8.51 8.56
CA ASP A 23 -8.87 -7.82 9.79
C ASP A 23 -7.87 -8.56 10.69
N VAL A 24 -7.30 -9.67 10.23
CA VAL A 24 -6.24 -10.41 10.93
C VAL A 24 -4.89 -9.99 10.36
N GLN A 25 -4.00 -9.50 11.22
CA GLN A 25 -2.66 -9.08 10.80
C GLN A 25 -1.81 -10.29 10.43
N ILE A 26 -1.24 -10.26 9.22
CA ILE A 26 -0.39 -11.34 8.70
C ILE A 26 1.09 -10.95 8.62
N SER A 27 1.40 -9.68 8.50
CA SER A 27 2.78 -9.20 8.33
C SER A 27 2.99 -7.84 8.97
N TYR A 28 4.24 -7.55 9.28
CA TYR A 28 4.67 -6.26 9.83
C TYR A 28 6.08 -5.93 9.36
N CYS A 29 6.30 -4.67 8.99
CA CYS A 29 7.62 -4.15 8.64
C CYS A 29 7.73 -2.69 9.09
N ASP A 30 8.91 -2.28 9.56
CA ASP A 30 9.16 -0.87 9.87
C ASP A 30 10.59 -0.45 9.52
N SER A 31 10.86 0.83 9.63
CA SER A 31 12.17 1.43 9.30
C SER A 31 13.28 1.09 10.29
N ARG A 32 12.96 0.53 11.44
CA ARG A 32 13.98 0.15 12.44
C ARG A 32 14.70 -1.12 12.06
N THR A 33 13.96 -2.13 11.60
CA THR A 33 14.50 -3.42 11.21
C THR A 33 14.67 -3.60 9.71
N ASN A 34 13.83 -2.94 8.90
CA ASN A 34 13.75 -3.10 7.44
C ASN A 34 13.54 -4.56 7.00
N GLU A 35 12.89 -5.34 7.83
CA GLU A 35 12.54 -6.73 7.56
C GLU A 35 11.03 -6.93 7.73
N ASN A 36 10.44 -7.66 6.80
CA ASN A 36 9.04 -8.05 6.90
C ASN A 36 8.94 -9.35 7.70
N ILE A 37 8.10 -9.36 8.73
CA ILE A 37 7.98 -10.48 9.65
C ILE A 37 6.55 -11.02 9.70
N PRO A 38 6.39 -12.36 9.89
CA PRO A 38 5.07 -12.97 10.05
C PRO A 38 4.41 -12.56 11.38
N LYS A 39 3.09 -12.46 11.37
CA LYS A 39 2.27 -12.15 12.54
C LYS A 39 1.24 -13.22 12.86
N GLN A 40 1.22 -14.33 12.13
CA GLN A 40 0.39 -15.49 12.36
C GLN A 40 1.21 -16.77 12.21
N ASP A 41 0.94 -17.77 13.06
CA ASP A 41 1.68 -19.05 13.04
C ASP A 41 1.50 -19.80 11.72
N TRP A 42 0.32 -19.72 11.10
CA TRP A 42 0.06 -20.37 9.82
C TRP A 42 0.88 -19.81 8.64
N MET A 43 1.52 -18.64 8.80
CA MET A 43 2.45 -18.10 7.81
C MET A 43 3.71 -18.96 7.65
N ASP A 44 4.04 -19.81 8.64
CA ASP A 44 5.16 -20.76 8.53
C ASP A 44 4.89 -21.81 7.47
N GLU A 45 3.65 -22.28 7.37
CA GLU A 45 3.22 -23.23 6.34
C GLU A 45 3.34 -22.60 4.94
N LEU A 46 2.87 -21.36 4.79
CA LEU A 46 3.02 -20.61 3.56
C LEU A 46 4.50 -20.45 3.18
N SER A 47 5.37 -20.15 4.14
CA SER A 47 6.80 -20.01 3.92
C SER A 47 7.44 -21.32 3.45
N SER A 48 6.95 -22.45 3.91
CA SER A 48 7.42 -23.77 3.47
C SER A 48 7.06 -24.05 2.02
N GLU A 49 5.89 -23.62 1.57
CA GLU A 49 5.44 -23.76 0.19
C GLU A 49 6.08 -22.72 -0.75
N HIS A 50 6.40 -21.55 -0.22
CA HIS A 50 6.99 -20.45 -0.96
C HIS A 50 8.26 -19.94 -0.25
N PRO A 51 9.41 -20.61 -0.43
CA PRO A 51 10.63 -20.34 0.35
C PRO A 51 11.19 -18.93 0.22
N THR A 52 10.91 -18.22 -0.88
CA THR A 52 11.39 -16.84 -1.12
C THR A 52 10.42 -15.78 -0.64
N TYR A 53 9.25 -16.15 -0.11
CA TYR A 53 8.17 -15.22 0.23
C TYR A 53 8.64 -14.05 1.12
N TRP A 54 9.27 -14.34 2.25
CA TRP A 54 9.69 -13.29 3.20
C TRP A 54 10.85 -12.43 2.68
N MET A 55 11.70 -13.00 1.86
CA MET A 55 12.75 -12.24 1.18
C MET A 55 12.13 -11.23 0.21
N GLU A 56 11.20 -11.66 -0.61
CA GLU A 56 10.49 -10.79 -1.57
C GLU A 56 9.65 -9.71 -0.87
N GLU A 57 8.93 -10.07 0.19
CA GLU A 57 8.16 -9.13 1.00
C GLU A 57 9.05 -8.10 1.71
N THR A 58 10.24 -8.51 2.13
CA THR A 58 11.24 -7.61 2.72
C THR A 58 11.77 -6.62 1.69
N GLU A 59 12.04 -7.07 0.46
CA GLU A 59 12.43 -6.17 -0.65
C GLU A 59 11.33 -5.18 -0.96
N THR A 60 10.08 -5.63 -1.04
CA THR A 60 8.91 -4.76 -1.23
C THR A 60 8.80 -3.72 -0.12
N CYS A 61 9.02 -4.11 1.13
CA CYS A 61 9.02 -3.18 2.26
C CYS A 61 10.07 -2.07 2.08
N ARG A 62 11.29 -2.43 1.70
CA ARG A 62 12.38 -1.47 1.47
C ARG A 62 12.07 -0.50 0.33
N ASP A 63 11.54 -1.00 -0.77
CA ASP A 63 11.16 -0.20 -1.92
C ASP A 63 10.02 0.76 -1.58
N LYS A 64 8.98 0.27 -0.92
CA LYS A 64 7.85 1.09 -0.47
C LYS A 64 8.27 2.17 0.51
N GLN A 65 9.21 1.88 1.40
CA GLN A 65 9.75 2.87 2.33
C GLN A 65 10.36 4.05 1.59
N GLN A 66 11.17 3.81 0.58
CA GLN A 66 11.78 4.86 -0.23
C GLN A 66 10.72 5.68 -0.99
N ILE A 67 9.76 5.00 -1.60
CA ILE A 67 8.68 5.63 -2.37
C ILE A 67 7.81 6.52 -1.46
N LEU A 68 7.35 5.99 -0.33
CA LEU A 68 6.45 6.74 0.55
C LEU A 68 7.15 7.89 1.27
N LYS A 69 8.41 7.72 1.68
CA LYS A 69 9.20 8.83 2.23
C LYS A 69 9.41 9.94 1.20
N GLY A 70 9.67 9.56 -0.04
CA GLY A 70 9.75 10.52 -1.16
C GLY A 70 8.42 11.24 -1.40
N ASN A 71 7.32 10.52 -1.39
CA ASN A 71 5.99 11.09 -1.54
C ASN A 71 5.63 12.05 -0.41
N LEU A 72 6.03 11.72 0.84
CA LEU A 72 5.84 12.61 1.98
C LEU A 72 6.56 13.96 1.76
N GLU A 73 7.79 13.94 1.31
CA GLU A 73 8.56 15.16 1.05
C GLU A 73 7.95 15.98 -0.11
N ILE A 74 7.46 15.33 -1.15
CA ILE A 74 6.74 15.99 -2.25
C ILE A 74 5.45 16.64 -1.75
N ALA A 75 4.66 15.94 -0.93
CA ALA A 75 3.42 16.47 -0.37
C ALA A 75 3.69 17.68 0.53
N LYS A 76 4.69 17.61 1.41
CA LYS A 76 5.10 18.73 2.26
C LYS A 76 5.41 19.97 1.42
N LYS A 77 6.14 19.83 0.34
CA LYS A 77 6.45 20.94 -0.58
C LYS A 77 5.21 21.49 -1.26
N ARG A 78 4.33 20.62 -1.76
CA ARG A 78 3.09 21.04 -2.45
C ARG A 78 2.13 21.80 -1.56
N PHE A 79 2.06 21.45 -0.29
CA PHE A 79 1.24 22.13 0.69
C PHE A 79 1.99 23.23 1.46
N SER A 80 3.21 23.58 1.00
CA SER A 80 4.07 24.62 1.60
C SER A 80 4.34 24.40 3.08
N GLN A 81 4.55 23.15 3.47
CA GLN A 81 4.80 22.71 4.85
C GLN A 81 6.17 22.04 4.92
N THR A 82 7.14 22.66 5.59
CA THR A 82 8.51 22.14 5.68
C THR A 82 8.85 21.58 7.04
N GLU A 83 8.11 21.96 8.08
CA GLU A 83 8.36 21.58 9.46
C GLU A 83 7.12 20.96 10.12
N GLY A 84 7.33 20.34 11.27
CA GLY A 84 6.27 19.75 12.07
C GLY A 84 6.02 18.27 11.78
N VAL A 85 4.93 17.76 12.34
CA VAL A 85 4.51 16.38 12.16
C VAL A 85 3.66 16.27 10.91
N HIS A 86 4.12 15.43 9.97
CA HIS A 86 3.38 15.12 8.75
C HIS A 86 3.37 13.63 8.49
N VAL A 87 2.27 13.13 7.94
CA VAL A 87 2.03 11.73 7.69
C VAL A 87 1.53 11.53 6.27
N PHE A 88 2.15 10.61 5.53
CA PHE A 88 1.69 10.15 4.22
C PHE A 88 1.30 8.68 4.31
N GLN A 89 0.10 8.33 3.88
CA GLN A 89 -0.45 6.99 4.02
C GLN A 89 -0.93 6.44 2.68
N GLN A 90 -0.84 5.12 2.57
CA GLN A 90 -1.43 4.38 1.46
C GLN A 90 -2.17 3.16 2.01
N MET A 91 -3.37 2.91 1.52
CA MET A 91 -4.12 1.67 1.71
C MET A 91 -4.34 1.03 0.34
N TYR A 92 -4.04 -0.26 0.23
CA TYR A 92 -3.93 -0.96 -1.04
C TYR A 92 -4.33 -2.42 -0.88
N GLY A 93 -5.16 -2.93 -1.76
CA GLY A 93 -5.58 -4.32 -1.67
C GLY A 93 -6.78 -4.67 -2.52
N CYS A 94 -7.41 -5.79 -2.18
CA CYS A 94 -8.54 -6.34 -2.91
C CYS A 94 -9.58 -6.97 -1.99
N GLU A 95 -10.79 -7.07 -2.51
CA GLU A 95 -11.91 -7.78 -1.90
C GLU A 95 -12.40 -8.86 -2.87
N TRP A 96 -12.77 -9.99 -2.33
CA TRP A 96 -13.32 -11.11 -3.08
C TRP A 96 -14.56 -11.66 -2.39
N ASP A 97 -15.66 -11.72 -3.13
CA ASP A 97 -16.91 -12.33 -2.67
C ASP A 97 -16.96 -13.78 -3.16
N GLU A 98 -16.94 -14.73 -2.23
CA GLU A 98 -16.95 -16.16 -2.56
C GLU A 98 -18.24 -16.61 -3.26
N GLU A 99 -19.37 -15.99 -2.95
CA GLU A 99 -20.68 -16.38 -3.50
C GLU A 99 -20.87 -15.86 -4.92
N THR A 100 -20.52 -14.60 -5.17
CA THR A 100 -20.73 -13.95 -6.47
C THR A 100 -19.52 -14.04 -7.39
N GLY A 101 -18.33 -14.28 -6.83
CA GLY A 101 -17.07 -14.20 -7.56
C GLY A 101 -16.61 -12.77 -7.84
N GLU A 102 -17.32 -11.76 -7.32
CA GLU A 102 -16.98 -10.36 -7.54
C GLU A 102 -15.64 -10.00 -6.90
N VAL A 103 -14.84 -9.24 -7.64
CA VAL A 103 -13.53 -8.75 -7.23
C VAL A 103 -13.50 -7.23 -7.29
N LYS A 104 -13.01 -6.59 -6.22
CA LYS A 104 -12.74 -5.16 -6.18
C LYS A 104 -11.32 -4.91 -5.72
N GLY A 105 -10.58 -4.10 -6.48
CA GLY A 105 -9.28 -3.60 -6.07
C GLY A 105 -9.41 -2.16 -5.57
N TYR A 106 -8.57 -1.78 -4.62
CA TYR A 106 -8.54 -0.40 -4.13
C TYR A 106 -7.10 0.05 -3.88
N ASP A 107 -6.87 1.33 -4.11
CA ASP A 107 -5.61 2.00 -3.82
C ASP A 107 -5.90 3.46 -3.47
N GLN A 108 -5.56 3.86 -2.24
CA GLN A 108 -5.90 5.17 -1.69
C GLN A 108 -4.69 5.78 -0.99
N PHE A 109 -4.46 7.06 -1.26
CA PHE A 109 -3.44 7.83 -0.60
C PHE A 109 -4.06 8.91 0.28
N GLY A 110 -3.50 9.10 1.47
CA GLY A 110 -3.88 10.15 2.40
C GLY A 110 -2.67 10.99 2.83
N TYR A 111 -2.93 12.23 3.19
CA TYR A 111 -1.94 13.14 3.74
C TYR A 111 -2.51 13.89 4.93
N ASP A 112 -1.80 13.77 6.06
CA ASP A 112 -2.22 14.38 7.35
C ASP A 112 -3.66 14.04 7.75
N GLY A 113 -4.07 12.77 7.50
CA GLY A 113 -5.38 12.24 7.87
C GLY A 113 -6.51 12.58 6.89
N GLU A 114 -6.22 13.24 5.79
CA GLU A 114 -7.20 13.60 4.77
C GLU A 114 -6.93 12.87 3.44
N ASP A 115 -8.01 12.59 2.70
CA ASP A 115 -7.91 11.96 1.39
C ASP A 115 -7.12 12.83 0.42
N LEU A 116 -6.12 12.24 -0.23
CA LEU A 116 -5.27 12.93 -1.19
C LEU A 116 -5.60 12.54 -2.62
N ILE A 117 -5.53 11.25 -2.93
CA ILE A 117 -5.81 10.72 -4.27
C ILE A 117 -6.24 9.26 -4.13
N THR A 118 -7.27 8.86 -4.87
CA THR A 118 -7.87 7.53 -4.76
C THR A 118 -8.12 6.95 -6.15
N LEU A 119 -7.83 5.67 -6.31
CA LEU A 119 -8.22 4.92 -7.51
C LEU A 119 -9.70 4.52 -7.38
N ASP A 120 -10.54 5.03 -8.28
CA ASP A 120 -11.94 4.62 -8.36
C ASP A 120 -12.03 3.21 -8.94
N SER A 121 -12.56 2.27 -8.16
CA SER A 121 -12.64 0.86 -8.54
C SER A 121 -13.57 0.59 -9.73
N ASN A 122 -14.58 1.43 -9.95
CA ASN A 122 -15.55 1.27 -11.03
C ASN A 122 -15.02 1.80 -12.37
N THR A 123 -14.39 2.97 -12.35
CA THR A 123 -13.90 3.64 -13.56
C THR A 123 -12.45 3.34 -13.87
N GLN A 124 -11.69 2.80 -12.90
CA GLN A 124 -10.22 2.59 -12.98
C GLN A 124 -9.48 3.90 -13.21
N GLN A 125 -10.01 5.01 -12.69
CA GLN A 125 -9.44 6.35 -12.81
C GLN A 125 -9.04 6.87 -11.44
N TRP A 126 -7.93 7.61 -11.40
CA TRP A 126 -7.50 8.33 -10.22
C TRP A 126 -8.33 9.60 -10.03
N VAL A 127 -8.86 9.79 -8.84
CA VAL A 127 -9.67 10.94 -8.44
C VAL A 127 -9.07 11.63 -7.22
N THR A 128 -9.25 12.94 -7.11
CA THR A 128 -8.72 13.70 -5.98
C THR A 128 -9.68 14.83 -5.57
N PRO A 129 -9.92 15.02 -4.24
CA PRO A 129 -10.66 16.18 -3.75
C PRO A 129 -9.78 17.44 -3.60
N ARG A 130 -8.48 17.35 -3.87
CA ARG A 130 -7.50 18.41 -3.62
C ARG A 130 -7.01 19.03 -4.93
N THR A 131 -7.08 20.36 -5.03
CA THR A 131 -6.57 21.07 -6.20
C THR A 131 -5.08 20.87 -6.44
N GLN A 132 -4.29 20.74 -5.36
CA GLN A 132 -2.85 20.53 -5.41
C GLN A 132 -2.44 19.20 -6.07
N THR A 133 -3.34 18.24 -6.17
CA THR A 133 -3.07 16.90 -6.72
C THR A 133 -3.77 16.61 -8.04
N VAL A 134 -4.51 17.56 -8.60
CA VAL A 134 -5.22 17.39 -9.89
C VAL A 134 -4.24 17.03 -11.01
N ASN A 135 -3.12 17.72 -11.11
CA ASN A 135 -2.11 17.42 -12.14
C ASN A 135 -1.51 16.01 -11.99
N THR A 136 -1.32 15.56 -10.75
CA THR A 136 -0.84 14.20 -10.47
C THR A 136 -1.88 13.16 -10.90
N ALA A 137 -3.16 13.36 -10.56
CA ALA A 137 -4.25 12.48 -10.96
C ALA A 137 -4.35 12.38 -12.47
N ASN A 138 -4.30 13.52 -13.18
CA ASN A 138 -4.34 13.55 -14.62
C ASN A 138 -3.15 12.83 -15.26
N ARG A 139 -1.95 13.03 -14.73
CA ARG A 139 -0.75 12.32 -15.21
C ARG A 139 -0.89 10.82 -15.02
N TRP A 140 -1.34 10.36 -13.87
CA TRP A 140 -1.53 8.93 -13.59
C TRP A 140 -2.63 8.33 -14.46
N ASN A 141 -3.73 9.05 -14.71
CA ASN A 141 -4.79 8.59 -15.59
C ASN A 141 -4.34 8.48 -17.06
N ASN A 142 -3.36 9.27 -17.47
CA ASN A 142 -2.81 9.25 -18.83
C ASN A 142 -1.55 8.36 -18.95
N ASP A 143 -1.06 7.84 -17.84
CA ASP A 143 0.07 6.91 -17.83
C ASP A 143 -0.40 5.57 -18.38
N ARG A 144 0.22 5.15 -19.47
CA ARG A 144 0.00 3.86 -20.12
C ARG A 144 1.23 2.98 -20.07
N THR A 145 2.08 3.21 -19.07
CA THR A 145 3.29 2.42 -18.87
C THR A 145 2.95 1.01 -18.39
N ILE A 146 3.91 0.11 -18.55
CA ILE A 146 3.84 -1.25 -18.04
C ILE A 146 3.56 -1.25 -16.52
N LYS A 147 4.17 -0.32 -15.79
CA LYS A 147 4.01 -0.21 -14.33
C LYS A 147 2.55 0.00 -13.90
N GLU A 148 1.82 0.92 -14.54
CA GLU A 148 0.42 1.15 -14.21
C GLU A 148 -0.43 -0.07 -14.54
N HIS A 149 -0.17 -0.70 -15.67
CA HIS A 149 -0.86 -1.92 -16.06
C HIS A 149 -0.60 -3.06 -15.07
N GLU A 150 0.62 -3.19 -14.59
CA GLU A 150 0.99 -4.17 -13.57
C GLU A 150 0.30 -3.90 -12.22
N GLU A 151 0.19 -2.65 -11.79
CA GLU A 151 -0.53 -2.30 -10.56
C GLU A 151 -2.02 -2.65 -10.65
N LYS A 152 -2.68 -2.32 -11.74
CA LYS A 152 -4.10 -2.67 -11.96
C LYS A 152 -4.29 -4.19 -12.06
N PHE A 153 -3.39 -4.89 -12.72
CA PHE A 153 -3.39 -6.34 -12.79
C PHE A 153 -3.21 -6.97 -11.39
N TYR A 154 -2.29 -6.44 -10.59
CA TYR A 154 -2.09 -6.91 -9.22
C TYR A 154 -3.38 -6.80 -8.42
N LEU A 155 -4.05 -5.66 -8.45
CA LEU A 155 -5.26 -5.42 -7.66
C LEU A 155 -6.42 -6.36 -8.00
N THR A 156 -6.54 -6.79 -9.25
CA THR A 156 -7.68 -7.58 -9.71
C THR A 156 -7.39 -9.06 -9.91
N GLN A 157 -6.12 -9.45 -10.01
CA GLN A 157 -5.71 -10.83 -10.28
C GLN A 157 -4.80 -11.39 -9.19
N THR A 158 -3.58 -10.88 -9.08
CA THR A 158 -2.56 -11.40 -8.17
C THR A 158 -2.99 -11.29 -6.70
N CYS A 159 -3.56 -10.16 -6.32
CA CYS A 159 -4.05 -9.93 -4.95
C CYS A 159 -5.11 -10.98 -4.57
N VAL A 160 -6.07 -11.25 -5.45
CA VAL A 160 -7.13 -12.22 -5.20
C VAL A 160 -6.59 -13.64 -5.12
N GLU A 161 -5.63 -13.99 -5.96
CA GLU A 161 -4.98 -15.30 -5.90
C GLU A 161 -4.29 -15.54 -4.55
N TRP A 162 -3.57 -14.54 -4.04
CA TRP A 162 -2.96 -14.60 -2.71
C TRP A 162 -4.01 -14.62 -1.60
N LEU A 163 -5.07 -13.81 -1.71
CA LEU A 163 -6.16 -13.79 -0.75
C LEU A 163 -6.80 -15.17 -0.60
N LYS A 164 -7.07 -15.86 -1.72
CA LYS A 164 -7.59 -17.23 -1.71
C LYS A 164 -6.65 -18.22 -1.02
N LYS A 165 -5.34 -18.06 -1.19
CA LYS A 165 -4.37 -18.87 -0.47
C LYS A 165 -4.39 -18.60 1.02
N TYR A 166 -4.40 -17.32 1.42
CA TYR A 166 -4.38 -16.95 2.84
C TYR A 166 -5.60 -17.47 3.60
N VAL A 167 -6.79 -17.38 3.03
CA VAL A 167 -8.02 -17.83 3.72
C VAL A 167 -8.10 -19.35 3.86
N ASN A 168 -7.31 -20.11 3.13
CA ASN A 168 -7.25 -21.56 3.22
C ASN A 168 -6.23 -22.10 4.27
N TYR A 169 -5.44 -21.21 4.88
CA TYR A 169 -4.50 -21.61 5.94
C TYR A 169 -5.10 -21.59 7.34
#